data_8346dd34fcabb85f348ba28e7d82e1aa
#
_entry.id   8346dd34fcabb85f348ba28e7d82e1aa
#
_cell.length_a   1.000
_cell.length_b   1.000
_cell.length_c   1.000
_cell.angle_alpha   90.00
_cell.angle_beta   90.00
_cell.angle_gamma   90.00
#
_symmetry.space_group_name_H-M   'P 1'
#
loop_
_entity.id
_entity.type
_entity.pdbx_description
1 polymer ?
#
loop_
_entity_poly.entity_id
_entity_poly.type
_entity_poly.pdbx_seq_one_letter_code
_entity_poly.pdbx_strand_id
1 'polypeptide(L)'
;YTRNPKLMQLTSGGRSNSSKDTYFTSGGFHLTPLKGLGIHGQATLRTESYRHQYNVNKVYLYTRDNQPVEEAWLGGDPDLAAGKTFVQSQTQQTSMMTTSLYADYEHSWNKHNFKVTAGMNTEYYYINALTGKRYDVINENVPSINTATGTSDLKGSSKEWATMGYF
;
A
#
# COMPACT_ATOMS: atom_id res chain seq x y z
N TYR A 1 -1.28 -34.09 -27.04
CA TYR A 1 -0.92 -33.87 -25.63
C TYR A 1 -0.55 -32.42 -25.47
N THR A 2 -1.45 -31.63 -24.92
CA THR A 2 -1.17 -30.26 -24.49
C THR A 2 -0.23 -30.31 -23.30
N ARG A 3 0.87 -29.54 -23.34
CA ARG A 3 1.70 -29.29 -22.16
C ARG A 3 0.81 -28.70 -21.08
N ASN A 4 1.10 -29.00 -19.82
CA ASN A 4 0.32 -28.53 -18.68
C ASN A 4 0.16 -26.97 -18.73
N PRO A 5 -1.07 -26.43 -18.96
CA PRO A 5 -1.29 -24.99 -19.14
C PRO A 5 -0.81 -24.19 -17.95
N LYS A 6 -0.96 -24.69 -16.73
CA LYS A 6 -0.52 -24.03 -15.50
C LYS A 6 1.00 -23.84 -15.45
N LEU A 7 1.77 -24.81 -15.95
CA LEU A 7 3.22 -24.68 -16.00
C LEU A 7 3.65 -23.58 -16.99
N MET A 8 2.98 -23.51 -18.14
CA MET A 8 3.25 -22.47 -19.13
C MET A 8 2.87 -21.08 -18.61
N GLN A 9 1.78 -20.96 -17.88
CA GLN A 9 1.38 -19.72 -17.23
C GLN A 9 2.42 -19.26 -16.19
N LEU A 10 2.94 -20.16 -15.38
CA LEU A 10 3.98 -19.86 -14.39
C LEU A 10 5.30 -19.40 -15.00
N THR A 11 5.66 -19.94 -16.17
CA THR A 11 6.94 -19.63 -16.83
C THR A 11 6.88 -18.43 -17.76
N SER A 12 5.74 -18.20 -18.42
CA SER A 12 5.60 -17.23 -19.51
C SER A 12 4.47 -16.22 -19.30
N GLY A 13 3.57 -16.42 -18.35
CA GLY A 13 2.33 -15.66 -18.19
C GLY A 13 2.48 -14.23 -17.67
N GLY A 14 3.69 -13.82 -17.28
CA GLY A 14 3.96 -12.49 -16.76
C GLY A 14 4.60 -12.48 -15.38
N ARG A 15 4.70 -11.31 -14.79
CA ARG A 15 5.36 -11.12 -13.48
C ARG A 15 4.55 -10.16 -12.62
N SER A 16 4.64 -10.37 -11.31
CA SER A 16 4.09 -9.48 -10.29
C SER A 16 5.17 -9.18 -9.27
N ASN A 17 5.58 -7.93 -9.18
CA ASN A 17 6.58 -7.46 -8.23
C ASN A 17 5.95 -6.40 -7.33
N SER A 18 6.16 -6.53 -6.03
CA SER A 18 5.73 -5.52 -5.06
C SER A 18 6.85 -5.18 -4.09
N SER A 19 6.93 -3.92 -3.74
CA SER A 19 7.80 -3.44 -2.65
C SER A 19 7.00 -2.55 -1.72
N LYS A 20 7.31 -2.63 -0.44
CA LYS A 20 6.73 -1.79 0.59
C LYS A 20 7.84 -1.29 1.49
N ASP A 21 8.01 0.02 1.52
CA ASP A 21 8.93 0.72 2.40
C ASP A 21 8.12 1.39 3.52
N THR A 22 8.52 1.17 4.77
CA THR A 22 7.87 1.78 5.93
C THR A 22 8.89 2.55 6.74
N TYR A 23 8.62 3.84 6.95
CA TYR A 23 9.39 4.72 7.82
C TYR A 23 8.57 5.02 9.06
N PHE A 24 9.21 4.94 10.20
CA PHE A 24 8.63 5.21 11.48
C PHE A 24 9.55 6.14 12.26
N THR A 25 9.00 7.25 12.73
CA THR A 25 9.71 8.22 13.55
C THR A 25 8.82 8.63 14.71
N SER A 26 9.35 8.62 15.92
CA SER A 26 8.66 9.10 17.10
C SER A 26 9.57 9.99 17.93
N GLY A 27 8.98 11.00 18.55
CA GLY A 27 9.64 11.86 19.48
C GLY A 27 8.67 12.27 20.58
N GLY A 28 9.20 12.56 21.76
CA GLY A 28 8.37 12.97 22.88
C GLY A 28 9.17 13.77 23.91
N PHE A 29 8.46 14.39 24.82
CA PHE A 29 9.01 15.11 25.94
C PHE A 29 8.22 14.82 27.22
N HIS A 30 8.89 14.99 28.34
CA HIS A 30 8.30 14.97 29.67
C HIS A 30 8.86 16.17 30.45
N LEU A 31 7.97 17.01 30.95
CA LEU A 31 8.30 18.18 31.73
C LEU A 31 7.65 18.08 33.12
N THR A 32 8.40 18.45 34.12
CA THR A 32 7.92 18.55 35.53
C THR A 32 8.07 19.97 36.04
N PRO A 33 7.19 20.91 35.61
CA PRO A 33 7.34 22.33 35.93
C PRO A 33 7.12 22.64 37.41
N LEU A 34 6.34 21.79 38.08
CA LEU A 34 6.01 21.94 39.51
C LEU A 34 6.02 20.55 40.17
N LYS A 35 6.22 20.51 41.48
CA LYS A 35 6.15 19.26 42.25
C LYS A 35 4.75 18.65 42.11
N GLY A 36 4.70 17.41 41.65
CA GLY A 36 3.45 16.67 41.43
C GLY A 36 2.78 16.92 40.10
N LEU A 37 3.25 17.84 39.24
CA LEU A 37 2.71 18.09 37.91
C LEU A 37 3.66 17.54 36.83
N GLY A 38 3.19 16.58 36.04
CA GLY A 38 3.85 16.07 34.84
C GLY A 38 3.11 16.54 33.59
N ILE A 39 3.84 16.95 32.57
CA ILE A 39 3.32 17.26 31.23
C ILE A 39 4.05 16.36 30.22
N HIS A 40 3.29 15.62 29.48
CA HIS A 40 3.81 14.64 28.52
C HIS A 40 3.33 14.96 27.12
N GLY A 41 4.24 14.97 26.17
CA GLY A 41 3.92 15.10 24.76
C GLY A 41 4.64 14.03 23.97
N GLN A 42 3.92 13.44 23.01
CA GLN A 42 4.47 12.47 22.08
C GLN A 42 3.89 12.70 20.69
N ALA A 43 4.73 12.64 19.68
CA ALA A 43 4.32 12.62 18.30
C ALA A 43 4.96 11.43 17.58
N THR A 44 4.20 10.77 16.74
CA THR A 44 4.65 9.64 15.94
C THR A 44 4.22 9.86 14.50
N LEU A 45 5.15 9.74 13.58
CA LEU A 45 4.93 9.75 12.14
C LEU A 45 5.26 8.39 11.57
N ARG A 46 4.32 7.81 10.83
CA ARG A 46 4.49 6.61 10.04
C ARG A 46 4.20 6.94 8.59
N THR A 47 5.16 6.66 7.72
CA THR A 47 4.99 6.82 6.27
C THR A 47 5.25 5.47 5.60
N GLU A 48 4.33 5.06 4.74
CA GLU A 48 4.45 3.84 3.94
C GLU A 48 4.43 4.20 2.46
N SER A 49 5.37 3.68 1.71
CA SER A 49 5.40 3.74 0.25
C SER A 49 5.27 2.33 -0.30
N TYR A 50 4.19 2.08 -1.01
CA TYR A 50 3.92 0.82 -1.68
C TYR A 50 4.03 1.01 -3.19
N ARG A 51 4.75 0.10 -3.84
CA ARG A 51 4.88 0.02 -5.29
C ARG A 51 4.56 -1.38 -5.73
N HIS A 52 3.74 -1.50 -6.75
CA HIS A 52 3.37 -2.77 -7.34
C HIS A 52 3.43 -2.65 -8.85
N GLN A 53 4.18 -3.53 -9.49
CA GLN A 53 4.22 -3.67 -10.93
C GLN A 53 3.77 -5.07 -11.30
N TYR A 54 2.83 -5.13 -12.20
CA TYR A 54 2.24 -6.36 -12.68
C TYR A 54 2.12 -6.32 -14.19
N ASN A 55 2.54 -7.38 -14.86
CA ASN A 55 2.36 -7.54 -16.29
C ASN A 55 1.80 -8.92 -16.62
N VAL A 56 1.04 -8.97 -17.68
CA VAL A 56 0.48 -10.19 -18.25
C VAL A 56 0.94 -10.32 -19.68
N ASN A 57 1.50 -11.48 -19.98
CA ASN A 57 1.97 -11.87 -21.28
C ASN A 57 1.02 -12.89 -21.92
N LYS A 58 1.07 -13.00 -23.24
CA LYS A 58 0.37 -14.07 -23.94
C LYS A 58 1.02 -15.42 -23.65
N VAL A 59 0.19 -16.41 -23.41
CA VAL A 59 0.65 -17.80 -23.24
C VAL A 59 0.22 -18.61 -24.45
N TYR A 60 1.18 -19.22 -25.12
CA TYR A 60 0.93 -20.08 -26.25
C TYR A 60 1.07 -21.53 -25.83
N LEU A 61 0.04 -22.30 -26.14
CA LEU A 61 0.10 -23.76 -26.17
C LEU A 61 0.43 -24.22 -27.59
N TYR A 62 1.03 -25.38 -27.71
CA TYR A 62 1.36 -25.95 -29.01
C TYR A 62 0.60 -27.25 -29.19
N THR A 63 -0.04 -27.40 -30.36
CA THR A 63 -0.66 -28.64 -30.78
C THR A 63 0.39 -29.72 -31.05
N ARG A 64 -0.07 -30.94 -31.29
CA ARG A 64 0.82 -32.05 -31.68
C ARG A 64 1.62 -31.76 -32.95
N ASP A 65 1.03 -30.98 -33.88
CA ASP A 65 1.63 -30.57 -35.14
C ASP A 65 2.45 -29.26 -35.01
N ASN A 66 2.82 -28.93 -33.78
CA ASN A 66 3.62 -27.77 -33.41
C ASN A 66 3.03 -26.39 -33.82
N GLN A 67 1.70 -26.33 -33.95
CA GLN A 67 1.00 -25.08 -34.24
C GLN A 67 0.70 -24.34 -32.92
N PRO A 68 1.02 -23.05 -32.81
CA PRO A 68 0.72 -22.27 -31.64
C PRO A 68 -0.79 -22.04 -31.51
N VAL A 69 -1.31 -22.28 -30.32
CA VAL A 69 -2.69 -21.96 -29.95
C VAL A 69 -2.63 -21.00 -28.77
N GLU A 70 -3.21 -19.82 -28.94
CA GLU A 70 -3.31 -18.85 -27.84
C GLU A 70 -4.27 -19.38 -26.76
N GLU A 71 -3.81 -19.44 -25.53
CA GLU A 71 -4.65 -19.86 -24.41
C GLU A 71 -5.37 -18.66 -23.83
N ALA A 72 -6.70 -18.70 -23.86
CA ALA A 72 -7.53 -17.75 -23.15
C ALA A 72 -7.40 -17.99 -21.65
N TRP A 73 -7.02 -16.98 -20.92
CA TRP A 73 -6.94 -17.02 -19.46
C TRP A 73 -8.35 -17.13 -18.85
N LEU A 74 -8.56 -18.18 -18.10
CA LEU A 74 -9.82 -18.43 -17.37
C LEU A 74 -9.81 -17.76 -15.96
N GLY A 75 -9.02 -16.72 -15.74
CA GLY A 75 -9.07 -15.92 -14.53
C GLY A 75 -10.23 -14.93 -14.58
N GLY A 76 -10.84 -14.59 -13.44
CA GLY A 76 -11.99 -13.70 -13.35
C GLY A 76 -11.77 -12.25 -13.79
N ASP A 77 -10.63 -11.91 -14.40
CA ASP A 77 -10.34 -10.62 -15.01
C ASP A 77 -10.78 -10.65 -16.49
N PRO A 78 -11.73 -9.78 -16.89
CA PRO A 78 -12.23 -9.77 -18.26
C PRO A 78 -11.15 -9.41 -19.30
N ASP A 79 -10.12 -8.68 -18.94
CA ASP A 79 -9.02 -8.35 -19.84
C ASP A 79 -8.14 -9.58 -20.12
N LEU A 80 -7.95 -10.43 -19.12
CA LEU A 80 -7.25 -11.72 -19.27
C LEU A 80 -8.05 -12.69 -20.12
N ALA A 81 -9.35 -12.74 -19.92
CA ALA A 81 -10.26 -13.56 -20.73
C ALA A 81 -10.28 -13.12 -22.21
N ALA A 82 -10.00 -11.84 -22.48
CA ALA A 82 -9.92 -11.31 -23.85
C ALA A 82 -8.54 -11.54 -24.52
N GLY A 83 -7.61 -12.22 -23.86
CA GLY A 83 -6.27 -12.51 -24.40
C GLY A 83 -5.38 -11.29 -24.57
N LYS A 84 -5.66 -10.19 -23.86
CA LYS A 84 -4.89 -8.95 -23.96
C LYS A 84 -3.65 -9.00 -23.07
N THR A 85 -2.52 -8.59 -23.61
CA THR A 85 -1.33 -8.29 -22.81
C THR A 85 -1.47 -6.91 -22.18
N PHE A 86 -0.96 -6.75 -20.97
CA PHE A 86 -0.92 -5.43 -20.34
C PHE A 86 0.22 -5.32 -19.32
N VAL A 87 0.56 -4.10 -19.00
CA VAL A 87 1.40 -3.74 -17.87
C VAL A 87 0.65 -2.75 -16.99
N GLN A 88 0.69 -2.98 -15.69
CA GLN A 88 0.09 -2.12 -14.68
C GLN A 88 1.17 -1.72 -13.67
N SER A 89 1.19 -0.45 -13.33
CA SER A 89 2.03 0.09 -12.25
C SER A 89 1.14 0.81 -11.27
N GLN A 90 1.29 0.48 -10.02
CA GLN A 90 0.57 1.10 -8.90
C GLN A 90 1.57 1.66 -7.91
N THR A 91 1.33 2.90 -7.50
CA THR A 91 2.02 3.53 -6.38
C THR A 91 1.00 3.97 -5.36
N GLN A 92 1.28 3.73 -4.08
CA GLN A 92 0.45 4.19 -2.98
C GLN A 92 1.35 4.74 -1.89
N GLN A 93 1.03 5.93 -1.43
CA GLN A 93 1.68 6.56 -0.29
C GLN A 93 0.66 6.73 0.82
N THR A 94 1.01 6.27 2.01
CA THR A 94 0.20 6.40 3.21
C THR A 94 1.01 7.12 4.27
N SER A 95 0.45 8.15 4.88
CA SER A 95 1.03 8.86 6.01
C SER A 95 0.05 8.87 7.17
N MET A 96 0.54 8.55 8.34
CA MET A 96 -0.22 8.56 9.59
C MET A 96 0.58 9.30 10.64
N MET A 97 -0.03 10.32 11.23
CA MET A 97 0.55 11.10 12.33
C MET A 97 -0.35 10.96 13.55
N THR A 98 0.23 10.50 14.64
CA THR A 98 -0.44 10.47 15.95
C THR A 98 0.24 11.43 16.89
N THR A 99 -0.54 12.23 17.61
CA THR A 99 -0.02 13.15 18.62
C THR A 99 -0.81 12.98 19.92
N SER A 100 -0.09 12.79 21.02
CA SER A 100 -0.65 12.70 22.36
C SER A 100 -0.06 13.82 23.21
N LEU A 101 -0.92 14.54 23.91
CA LEU A 101 -0.55 15.53 24.89
C LEU A 101 -1.40 15.32 26.14
N TYR A 102 -0.76 15.09 27.27
CA TYR A 102 -1.48 14.94 28.53
C TYR A 102 -0.69 15.51 29.71
N ALA A 103 -1.42 15.87 30.74
CA ALA A 103 -0.87 16.27 32.00
C ALA A 103 -1.41 15.40 33.13
N ASP A 104 -0.56 15.06 34.06
CA ASP A 104 -0.93 14.40 35.30
C ASP A 104 -0.51 15.25 36.48
N TYR A 105 -1.39 15.28 37.48
CA TYR A 105 -1.14 15.94 38.74
C TYR A 105 -1.34 14.98 39.88
N GLU A 106 -0.33 14.83 40.73
CA GLU A 106 -0.34 13.98 41.91
C GLU A 106 -0.09 14.81 43.16
N HIS A 107 -0.96 14.65 44.12
CA HIS A 107 -0.84 15.30 45.42
C HIS A 107 -1.21 14.36 46.57
N SER A 108 -0.38 14.37 47.60
CA SER A 108 -0.58 13.57 48.82
C SER A 108 -0.96 14.48 49.97
N TRP A 109 -2.11 14.21 50.58
CA TRP A 109 -2.59 14.92 51.75
C TRP A 109 -2.88 13.93 52.88
N ASN A 110 -2.08 13.97 53.92
CA ASN A 110 -2.12 13.03 55.03
C ASN A 110 -1.96 11.55 54.56
N LYS A 111 -3.06 10.77 54.71
CA LYS A 111 -3.15 9.37 54.28
C LYS A 111 -3.79 9.21 52.93
N HIS A 112 -4.15 10.27 52.26
CA HIS A 112 -4.84 10.27 50.97
C HIS A 112 -3.88 10.68 49.87
N ASN A 113 -3.82 9.84 48.81
CA ASN A 113 -3.10 10.12 47.59
C ASN A 113 -4.13 10.39 46.48
N PHE A 114 -3.97 11.48 45.78
CA PHE A 114 -4.85 11.92 44.73
C PHE A 114 -4.04 12.07 43.45
N LYS A 115 -4.53 11.47 42.34
CA LYS A 115 -3.94 11.60 41.02
C LYS A 115 -5.04 11.90 40.00
N VAL A 116 -4.83 12.93 39.19
CA VAL A 116 -5.68 13.31 38.07
C VAL A 116 -4.84 13.33 36.83
N THR A 117 -5.38 12.77 35.73
CA THR A 117 -4.78 12.84 34.42
C THR A 117 -5.82 13.39 33.46
N ALA A 118 -5.39 14.33 32.62
CA ALA A 118 -6.20 14.86 31.53
C ALA A 118 -5.35 15.04 30.31
N GLY A 119 -5.93 14.74 29.15
CA GLY A 119 -5.18 14.79 27.92
C GLY A 119 -6.02 14.74 26.66
N MET A 120 -5.32 14.86 25.56
CA MET A 120 -5.87 14.73 24.22
C MET A 120 -4.97 13.86 23.35
N ASN A 121 -5.61 13.17 22.44
CA ASN A 121 -4.95 12.37 21.40
C ASN A 121 -5.52 12.75 20.05
N THR A 122 -4.65 12.97 19.07
CA THR A 122 -5.06 13.25 17.69
C THR A 122 -4.43 12.25 16.75
N GLU A 123 -5.17 11.86 15.73
CA GLU A 123 -4.69 11.03 14.66
C GLU A 123 -5.07 11.67 13.33
N TYR A 124 -4.08 11.82 12.46
CA TYR A 124 -4.22 12.28 11.10
C TYR A 124 -3.75 11.19 10.15
N TYR A 125 -4.57 10.89 9.17
CA TYR A 125 -4.32 9.86 8.18
C TYR A 125 -4.50 10.41 6.78
N TYR A 126 -3.53 10.13 5.92
CA TYR A 126 -3.56 10.50 4.52
C TYR A 126 -3.13 9.32 3.66
N ILE A 127 -3.87 9.04 2.60
CA ILE A 127 -3.52 8.04 1.59
C ILE A 127 -3.69 8.64 0.20
N ASN A 128 -2.71 8.42 -0.65
CA ASN A 128 -2.74 8.75 -2.07
C ASN A 128 -2.30 7.54 -2.87
N ALA A 129 -3.08 7.17 -3.88
CA ALA A 129 -2.80 6.05 -4.76
C ALA A 129 -2.98 6.45 -6.21
N LEU A 130 -2.06 5.99 -7.04
CA LEU A 130 -2.09 6.15 -8.50
C LEU A 130 -1.85 4.77 -9.13
N THR A 131 -2.72 4.40 -10.05
CA THR A 131 -2.59 3.17 -10.84
C THR A 131 -2.65 3.54 -12.31
N GLY A 132 -1.63 3.17 -13.05
CA GLY A 132 -1.59 3.25 -14.50
C GLY A 132 -1.56 1.84 -15.11
N LYS A 133 -2.42 1.59 -16.09
CA LYS A 133 -2.47 0.34 -16.85
C LYS A 133 -2.42 0.66 -18.33
N ARG A 134 -1.67 -0.10 -19.10
CA ARG A 134 -1.61 0.04 -20.55
C ARG A 134 -1.56 -1.33 -21.23
N TYR A 135 -2.30 -1.47 -22.30
CA TYR A 135 -2.46 -2.71 -23.04
C TYR A 135 -1.47 -2.81 -24.20
N ASP A 136 -1.41 -3.99 -24.79
CA ASP A 136 -0.62 -4.33 -25.97
C ASP A 136 0.88 -4.09 -25.74
N VAL A 137 1.45 -4.92 -24.88
CA VAL A 137 2.88 -4.92 -24.55
C VAL A 137 3.66 -5.47 -25.74
N ILE A 138 4.54 -4.66 -26.34
CA ILE A 138 5.34 -5.04 -27.52
C ILE A 138 6.45 -6.02 -27.13
N ASN A 139 7.11 -5.78 -26.00
CA ASN A 139 8.21 -6.61 -25.55
C ASN A 139 7.92 -7.19 -24.16
N GLU A 140 7.57 -8.47 -24.16
CA GLU A 140 7.21 -9.20 -22.94
C GLU A 140 8.39 -9.42 -21.98
N ASN A 141 9.63 -9.31 -22.47
CA ASN A 141 10.83 -9.41 -21.63
C ASN A 141 11.14 -8.12 -20.86
N VAL A 142 10.70 -6.97 -21.40
CA VAL A 142 10.87 -5.64 -20.77
C VAL A 142 9.51 -4.94 -20.77
N PRO A 143 8.56 -5.42 -19.96
CA PRO A 143 7.23 -4.82 -19.90
C PRO A 143 7.30 -3.45 -19.22
N SER A 144 6.88 -2.42 -19.94
CA SER A 144 6.83 -1.04 -19.45
C SER A 144 5.57 -0.35 -19.96
N ILE A 145 5.00 0.56 -19.16
CA ILE A 145 3.89 1.40 -19.58
C ILE A 145 4.26 2.21 -20.84
N ASN A 146 5.51 2.65 -20.94
CA ASN A 146 5.97 3.46 -22.07
C ASN A 146 6.15 2.65 -23.36
N THR A 147 6.43 1.34 -23.25
CA THR A 147 6.62 0.47 -24.40
C THR A 147 5.36 -0.25 -24.88
N ALA A 148 4.29 -0.19 -24.11
CA ALA A 148 2.98 -0.68 -24.51
C ALA A 148 2.32 0.32 -25.48
N THR A 149 1.58 -0.17 -26.49
CA THR A 149 1.03 0.65 -27.56
C THR A 149 -0.48 0.79 -27.54
N GLY A 150 -1.16 -0.07 -26.79
CA GLY A 150 -2.60 -0.05 -26.69
C GLY A 150 -3.17 1.05 -25.81
N THR A 151 -4.45 0.95 -25.55
CA THR A 151 -5.18 1.89 -24.69
C THR A 151 -4.61 1.94 -23.29
N SER A 152 -4.69 3.10 -22.67
CA SER A 152 -4.27 3.32 -21.29
C SER A 152 -5.46 3.60 -20.38
N ASP A 153 -5.37 3.12 -19.16
CA ASP A 153 -6.29 3.43 -18.06
C ASP A 153 -5.48 4.03 -16.90
N LEU A 154 -5.93 5.15 -16.36
CA LEU A 154 -5.30 5.84 -15.26
C LEU A 154 -6.33 6.07 -14.16
N LYS A 155 -6.04 5.61 -12.95
CA LYS A 155 -6.89 5.76 -11.77
C LYS A 155 -6.08 6.38 -10.64
N GLY A 156 -6.62 7.45 -10.07
CA GLY A 156 -6.09 8.09 -8.87
C GLY A 156 -7.14 8.09 -7.77
N SER A 157 -6.70 7.97 -6.53
CA SER A 157 -7.54 8.14 -5.36
C SER A 157 -6.76 8.82 -4.24
N SER A 158 -7.44 9.69 -3.50
CA SER A 158 -6.92 10.32 -2.30
C SER A 158 -7.97 10.22 -1.21
N LYS A 159 -7.52 9.93 0.02
CA LYS A 159 -8.35 9.92 1.22
C LYS A 159 -7.60 10.59 2.35
N GLU A 160 -8.32 11.35 3.12
CA GLU A 160 -7.80 12.09 4.26
C GLU A 160 -8.84 12.08 5.37
N TRP A 161 -8.39 11.88 6.62
CA TRP A 161 -9.24 12.01 7.78
C TRP A 161 -8.41 12.36 9.03
N ALA A 162 -9.06 13.00 9.97
CA ALA A 162 -8.49 13.33 11.26
C ALA A 162 -9.48 12.98 12.37
N THR A 163 -8.96 12.49 13.48
CA THR A 163 -9.74 12.25 14.70
C THR A 163 -9.09 12.92 15.90
N MET A 164 -9.89 13.26 16.90
CA MET A 164 -9.43 13.81 18.15
C MET A 164 -10.24 13.20 19.30
N GLY A 165 -9.55 12.76 20.33
CA GLY A 165 -10.12 12.25 21.57
C GLY A 165 -9.58 12.98 22.78
N TYR A 166 -10.40 13.05 23.83
CA TYR A 166 -10.02 13.61 25.14
C TYR A 166 -10.26 12.55 26.22
N PHE A 167 -9.48 12.58 27.28
CA PHE A 167 -9.61 11.69 28.43
C PHE A 167 -9.21 12.40 29.73
#